data_d7018bd9cecbcad850771ebf6a2aa25f
#
_entry.id   d7018bd9cecbcad850771ebf6a2aa25f
#
_cell.length_a   1.000
_cell.length_b   1.000
_cell.length_c   1.000
_cell.angle_alpha   90.00
_cell.angle_beta   90.00
_cell.angle_gamma   90.00
#
_symmetry.space_group_name_H-M   'P 1'
#
loop_
_entity.id
_entity.type
_entity.pdbx_description
1 polymer ?
#
loop_
_entity_poly.entity_id
_entity_poly.type
_entity_poly.pdbx_seq_one_letter_code
_entity_poly.pdbx_strand_id
1 'polypeptide(L)'
;NSPGTISLGQGVVSYPPPPQAIEQISQFLAIPDNHKYQPVHGIVPLLDAIATKLKSENGIDINDNQCIVVTAGANMAFMNAVLAITSPGDEIILLTPYYFNHEMAIAMAGCTPVLVPTDENYQICLDKIEQAITDKTRAVVTISPNNPTGAVYPQAALEAVNRLCCDRQLYHINDETYEYFTYNGVQHFSPGAIPDGSDRTILLYSLSKAYGFASWRIGYMVIPQHLFVSVKKIQDTILICPPVISQY
;
A
#
# COMPACT_ATOMS: atom_id res chain seq x y z
N ASN A 1 -0.93 17.80 -25.84
CA ASN A 1 -2.40 17.71 -25.73
C ASN A 1 -3.01 18.85 -26.53
N SER A 2 -4.00 18.59 -27.37
CA SER A 2 -4.73 19.63 -28.07
C SER A 2 -5.59 20.43 -27.08
N PRO A 3 -5.76 21.77 -27.27
CA PRO A 3 -6.64 22.55 -26.43
C PRO A 3 -8.05 21.93 -26.36
N GLY A 4 -8.63 21.85 -25.17
CA GLY A 4 -9.95 21.26 -24.94
C GLY A 4 -10.00 19.74 -24.78
N THR A 5 -8.87 19.05 -24.83
CA THR A 5 -8.83 17.60 -24.56
C THR A 5 -9.05 17.34 -23.07
N ILE A 6 -10.05 16.50 -22.75
CA ILE A 6 -10.26 15.96 -21.40
C ILE A 6 -9.35 14.74 -21.25
N SER A 7 -8.36 14.82 -20.36
CA SER A 7 -7.46 13.69 -20.09
C SER A 7 -8.06 12.80 -18.99
N LEU A 8 -8.21 11.51 -19.27
CA LEU A 8 -8.55 10.48 -18.30
C LEU A 8 -7.35 9.56 -18.01
N GLY A 9 -6.17 9.93 -18.51
CA GLY A 9 -4.96 9.10 -18.42
C GLY A 9 -4.21 9.18 -17.09
N GLN A 10 -4.51 10.19 -16.26
CA GLN A 10 -3.88 10.35 -14.95
C GLN A 10 -4.95 10.52 -13.86
N GLY A 11 -4.95 9.61 -12.88
CA GLY A 11 -5.87 9.65 -11.75
C GLY A 11 -5.47 10.70 -10.72
N VAL A 12 -5.77 11.96 -10.98
CA VAL A 12 -5.61 13.07 -10.04
C VAL A 12 -6.99 13.52 -9.59
N VAL A 13 -7.20 13.63 -8.28
CA VAL A 13 -8.45 14.14 -7.72
C VAL A 13 -8.61 15.64 -8.02
N SER A 14 -9.85 16.11 -8.18
CA SER A 14 -10.17 17.49 -8.54
C SER A 14 -10.21 18.45 -7.34
N TYR A 15 -10.23 17.94 -6.13
CA TYR A 15 -10.28 18.73 -4.90
C TYR A 15 -8.89 18.97 -4.32
N PRO A 16 -8.68 20.10 -3.61
CA PRO A 16 -7.41 20.41 -2.96
C PRO A 16 -7.25 19.61 -1.64
N PRO A 17 -6.03 19.62 -1.05
CA PRO A 17 -5.82 19.19 0.32
C PRO A 17 -6.76 19.88 1.31
N PRO A 18 -7.06 19.26 2.47
CA PRO A 18 -7.83 19.89 3.54
C PRO A 18 -7.19 21.22 3.96
N PRO A 19 -7.97 22.31 4.17
CA PRO A 19 -7.43 23.59 4.60
C PRO A 19 -6.58 23.52 5.86
N GLN A 20 -6.96 22.66 6.80
CA GLN A 20 -6.22 22.43 8.04
C GLN A 20 -4.77 21.97 7.80
N ALA A 21 -4.54 21.11 6.81
CA ALA A 21 -3.20 20.67 6.45
C ALA A 21 -2.36 21.82 5.88
N ILE A 22 -2.98 22.71 5.10
CA ILE A 22 -2.30 23.89 4.54
C ILE A 22 -1.93 24.88 5.65
N GLU A 23 -2.82 25.09 6.62
CA GLU A 23 -2.60 25.98 7.77
C GLU A 23 -1.42 25.53 8.64
N GLN A 24 -1.18 24.21 8.75
CA GLN A 24 -0.05 23.67 9.51
C GLN A 24 1.32 24.00 8.91
N ILE A 25 1.41 24.31 7.61
CA ILE A 25 2.70 24.57 6.97
C ILE A 25 3.44 25.75 7.62
N SER A 26 2.75 26.84 7.94
CA SER A 26 3.35 28.01 8.57
C SER A 26 3.85 27.71 10.00
N GLN A 27 3.10 26.92 10.74
CA GLN A 27 3.48 26.48 12.08
C GLN A 27 4.71 25.54 12.02
N PHE A 28 4.71 24.61 11.09
CA PHE A 28 5.84 23.73 10.84
C PHE A 28 7.13 24.52 10.57
N LEU A 29 7.07 25.51 9.66
CA LEU A 29 8.22 26.30 9.25
C LEU A 29 8.78 27.19 10.39
N ALA A 30 7.97 27.54 11.38
CA ALA A 30 8.37 28.38 12.51
C ALA A 30 9.21 27.62 13.56
N ILE A 31 9.23 26.28 13.53
CA ILE A 31 9.91 25.47 14.56
C ILE A 31 11.22 24.92 13.97
N PRO A 32 12.42 25.38 14.46
CA PRO A 32 13.71 24.95 13.89
C PRO A 32 13.93 23.43 13.91
N ASP A 33 13.44 22.73 14.90
CA ASP A 33 13.61 21.28 15.02
C ASP A 33 12.86 20.47 13.96
N ASN A 34 11.82 21.05 13.36
CA ASN A 34 11.08 20.43 12.26
C ASN A 34 11.91 20.30 10.97
N HIS A 35 13.00 21.06 10.84
CA HIS A 35 13.90 21.01 9.69
C HIS A 35 14.99 19.94 9.81
N LYS A 36 15.00 19.17 10.91
CA LYS A 36 15.93 18.06 11.12
C LYS A 36 15.34 16.75 10.63
N TYR A 37 16.21 15.77 10.38
CA TYR A 37 15.74 14.40 10.14
C TYR A 37 14.90 13.90 11.30
N GLN A 38 13.83 13.20 10.95
CA GLN A 38 12.92 12.57 11.91
C GLN A 38 13.08 11.04 11.85
N PRO A 39 12.43 10.28 12.75
CA PRO A 39 12.50 8.83 12.72
C PRO A 39 12.16 8.25 11.35
N VAL A 40 12.95 7.27 10.89
CA VAL A 40 12.83 6.63 9.58
C VAL A 40 11.40 6.13 9.31
N HIS A 41 10.74 5.58 10.32
CA HIS A 41 9.39 4.98 10.19
C HIS A 41 8.23 5.97 10.38
N GLY A 42 8.52 7.25 10.64
CA GLY A 42 7.50 8.30 10.79
C GLY A 42 7.52 8.98 12.15
N ILE A 43 6.87 10.14 12.23
CA ILE A 43 6.71 10.88 13.49
C ILE A 43 5.58 10.27 14.32
N VAL A 44 5.74 10.29 15.65
CA VAL A 44 4.78 9.69 16.59
C VAL A 44 3.35 10.21 16.42
N PRO A 45 3.10 11.53 16.31
CA PRO A 45 1.72 12.02 16.15
C PRO A 45 1.00 11.44 14.91
N LEU A 46 1.72 11.28 13.79
CA LEU A 46 1.14 10.68 12.59
C LEU A 46 0.91 9.17 12.75
N LEU A 47 1.84 8.46 13.37
CA LEU A 47 1.69 7.03 13.65
C LEU A 47 0.47 6.76 14.54
N ASP A 48 0.24 7.58 15.57
CA ASP A 48 -0.91 7.47 16.46
C ASP A 48 -2.23 7.78 15.74
N ALA A 49 -2.24 8.80 14.86
CA ALA A 49 -3.39 9.13 14.04
C ALA A 49 -3.72 7.99 13.06
N ILE A 50 -2.71 7.41 12.41
CA ILE A 50 -2.88 6.25 11.51
C ILE A 50 -3.42 5.04 12.29
N ALA A 51 -2.86 4.72 13.46
CA ALA A 51 -3.34 3.61 14.29
C ALA A 51 -4.81 3.79 14.67
N THR A 52 -5.20 5.02 15.05
CA THR A 52 -6.59 5.37 15.36
C THR A 52 -7.50 5.16 14.15
N LYS A 53 -7.11 5.63 12.98
CA LYS A 53 -7.84 5.46 11.72
C LYS A 53 -7.99 3.97 11.36
N LEU A 54 -6.92 3.21 11.41
CA LEU A 54 -6.92 1.78 11.11
C LEU A 54 -7.90 1.02 12.01
N LYS A 55 -7.92 1.35 13.30
CA LYS A 55 -8.85 0.73 14.26
C LYS A 55 -10.30 1.11 13.99
N SER A 56 -10.58 2.39 13.78
CA SER A 56 -11.96 2.88 13.65
C SER A 56 -12.58 2.62 12.29
N GLU A 57 -11.79 2.63 11.21
CA GLU A 57 -12.30 2.56 9.84
C GLU A 57 -12.05 1.22 9.16
N ASN A 58 -10.91 0.58 9.43
CA ASN A 58 -10.51 -0.69 8.79
C ASN A 58 -10.69 -1.91 9.71
N GLY A 59 -11.01 -1.72 10.99
CA GLY A 59 -11.11 -2.81 11.97
C GLY A 59 -9.76 -3.45 12.32
N ILE A 60 -8.65 -2.72 12.10
CA ILE A 60 -7.30 -3.22 12.34
C ILE A 60 -6.79 -2.64 13.66
N ASP A 61 -6.59 -3.48 14.65
CA ASP A 61 -5.98 -3.11 15.92
C ASP A 61 -4.48 -3.45 15.90
N ILE A 62 -3.63 -2.44 15.75
CA ILE A 62 -2.17 -2.64 15.71
C ILE A 62 -1.70 -3.17 17.05
N ASN A 63 -1.04 -4.31 17.02
CA ASN A 63 -0.53 -5.02 18.19
C ASN A 63 0.98 -5.33 18.03
N ASP A 64 1.55 -6.09 18.96
CA ASP A 64 2.99 -6.40 18.98
C ASP A 64 3.48 -7.19 17.75
N ASN A 65 2.57 -7.77 16.96
CA ASN A 65 2.91 -8.54 15.75
C ASN A 65 2.93 -7.69 14.47
N GLN A 66 2.50 -6.42 14.55
CA GLN A 66 2.40 -5.52 13.41
C GLN A 66 3.00 -4.15 13.73
N CYS A 67 3.47 -3.46 12.71
CA CYS A 67 3.93 -2.09 12.85
C CYS A 67 3.53 -1.23 11.64
N ILE A 68 3.41 0.07 11.89
CA ILE A 68 3.15 1.08 10.88
C ILE A 68 4.48 1.71 10.47
N VAL A 69 4.67 1.89 9.17
CA VAL A 69 5.80 2.63 8.60
C VAL A 69 5.25 3.67 7.64
N VAL A 70 5.48 4.93 7.93
CA VAL A 70 5.18 6.05 7.02
C VAL A 70 6.15 6.02 5.85
N THR A 71 5.66 6.26 4.64
CA THR A 71 6.45 6.18 3.40
C THR A 71 6.24 7.38 2.51
N ALA A 72 7.13 7.60 1.54
CA ALA A 72 6.96 8.62 0.51
C ALA A 72 5.94 8.20 -0.56
N GLY A 73 4.69 7.97 -0.13
CA GLY A 73 3.58 7.45 -0.92
C GLY A 73 3.60 5.91 -1.05
N ALA A 74 2.50 5.34 -1.59
CA ALA A 74 2.32 3.90 -1.72
C ALA A 74 3.35 3.24 -2.67
N ASN A 75 3.85 3.94 -3.69
CA ASN A 75 4.92 3.40 -4.54
C ASN A 75 6.18 3.06 -3.75
N MET A 76 6.59 3.92 -2.81
CA MET A 76 7.72 3.63 -1.93
C MET A 76 7.39 2.47 -0.98
N ALA A 77 6.17 2.43 -0.45
CA ALA A 77 5.71 1.33 0.40
C ALA A 77 5.81 -0.02 -0.33
N PHE A 78 5.35 -0.08 -1.58
CA PHE A 78 5.44 -1.30 -2.39
C PHE A 78 6.88 -1.70 -2.67
N MET A 79 7.74 -0.75 -3.07
CA MET A 79 9.16 -1.03 -3.31
C MET A 79 9.86 -1.52 -2.03
N ASN A 80 9.59 -0.89 -0.88
CA ASN A 80 10.11 -1.35 0.41
C ASN A 80 9.66 -2.78 0.74
N ALA A 81 8.38 -3.11 0.48
CA ALA A 81 7.86 -4.47 0.68
C ALA A 81 8.59 -5.47 -0.20
N VAL A 82 8.67 -5.21 -1.52
CA VAL A 82 9.37 -6.10 -2.47
C VAL A 82 10.81 -6.35 -2.03
N LEU A 83 11.58 -5.29 -1.76
CA LEU A 83 12.98 -5.41 -1.34
C LEU A 83 13.16 -6.13 0.00
N ALA A 84 12.16 -6.07 0.89
CA ALA A 84 12.24 -6.70 2.21
C ALA A 84 11.97 -8.21 2.18
N ILE A 85 11.20 -8.69 1.20
CA ILE A 85 10.71 -10.08 1.18
C ILE A 85 11.27 -10.91 0.03
N THR A 86 12.03 -10.32 -0.89
CA THR A 86 12.53 -11.02 -2.09
C THR A 86 14.05 -10.95 -2.23
N SER A 87 14.55 -11.84 -3.06
CA SER A 87 15.89 -11.83 -3.64
C SER A 87 15.80 -11.87 -5.17
N PRO A 88 16.83 -11.43 -5.92
CA PRO A 88 16.82 -11.53 -7.38
C PRO A 88 16.51 -12.95 -7.86
N GLY A 89 15.58 -13.08 -8.81
CA GLY A 89 15.09 -14.34 -9.32
C GLY A 89 13.84 -14.90 -8.64
N ASP A 90 13.40 -14.30 -7.53
CA ASP A 90 12.11 -14.62 -6.92
C ASP A 90 10.93 -14.11 -7.77
N GLU A 91 9.74 -14.63 -7.50
CA GLU A 91 8.50 -14.35 -8.23
C GLU A 91 7.46 -13.67 -7.35
N ILE A 92 6.72 -12.73 -7.94
CA ILE A 92 5.56 -12.09 -7.32
C ILE A 92 4.37 -12.19 -8.25
N ILE A 93 3.25 -12.70 -7.77
CA ILE A 93 2.02 -12.82 -8.54
C ILE A 93 1.27 -11.47 -8.56
N LEU A 94 0.95 -11.00 -9.78
CA LEU A 94 0.12 -9.84 -10.05
C LEU A 94 -1.16 -10.25 -10.78
N LEU A 95 -2.32 -9.74 -10.33
CA LEU A 95 -3.60 -9.96 -11.00
C LEU A 95 -3.76 -8.98 -12.17
N THR A 96 -4.09 -9.49 -13.36
CA THR A 96 -4.31 -8.64 -14.53
C THR A 96 -5.77 -8.23 -14.69
N PRO A 97 -6.05 -6.96 -15.05
CA PRO A 97 -5.13 -5.83 -15.23
C PRO A 97 -4.52 -5.34 -13.93
N TYR A 98 -3.25 -4.96 -13.96
CA TYR A 98 -2.49 -4.53 -12.78
C TYR A 98 -2.06 -3.05 -12.87
N TYR A 99 -1.67 -2.49 -11.75
CA TYR A 99 -1.01 -1.18 -11.70
C TYR A 99 0.45 -1.30 -12.15
N PHE A 100 0.79 -0.62 -13.24
CA PHE A 100 2.07 -0.80 -13.94
C PHE A 100 3.30 -0.55 -13.04
N ASN A 101 3.22 0.35 -12.04
CA ASN A 101 4.36 0.59 -11.14
C ASN A 101 4.66 -0.62 -10.23
N HIS A 102 3.70 -1.51 -9.99
CA HIS A 102 3.99 -2.75 -9.26
C HIS A 102 4.88 -3.67 -10.07
N GLU A 103 4.58 -3.86 -11.35
CA GLU A 103 5.41 -4.66 -12.26
C GLU A 103 6.81 -4.05 -12.40
N MET A 104 6.89 -2.73 -12.56
CA MET A 104 8.17 -2.02 -12.64
C MET A 104 9.02 -2.20 -11.38
N ALA A 105 8.43 -2.10 -10.18
CA ALA A 105 9.15 -2.27 -8.92
C ALA A 105 9.67 -3.70 -8.76
N ILE A 106 8.89 -4.71 -9.15
CA ILE A 106 9.30 -6.12 -9.15
C ILE A 106 10.50 -6.32 -10.08
N ALA A 107 10.42 -5.78 -11.31
CA ALA A 107 11.50 -5.88 -12.29
C ALA A 107 12.77 -5.14 -11.80
N MET A 108 12.64 -3.96 -11.19
CA MET A 108 13.77 -3.21 -10.61
C MET A 108 14.46 -3.95 -9.46
N ALA A 109 13.73 -4.79 -8.72
CA ALA A 109 14.30 -5.66 -7.69
C ALA A 109 14.99 -6.93 -8.25
N GLY A 110 14.99 -7.11 -9.57
CA GLY A 110 15.52 -8.31 -10.22
C GLY A 110 14.61 -9.54 -10.09
N CYS A 111 13.35 -9.31 -9.74
CA CYS A 111 12.32 -10.35 -9.59
C CYS A 111 11.47 -10.48 -10.85
N THR A 112 10.68 -11.56 -10.91
CA THR A 112 9.79 -11.84 -12.04
C THR A 112 8.33 -11.61 -11.65
N PRO A 113 7.58 -10.72 -12.33
CA PRO A 113 6.14 -10.64 -12.18
C PRO A 113 5.47 -11.83 -12.86
N VAL A 114 4.68 -12.60 -12.11
CA VAL A 114 3.86 -13.69 -12.62
C VAL A 114 2.44 -13.19 -12.81
N LEU A 115 1.96 -13.11 -14.03
CA LEU A 115 0.69 -12.50 -14.37
C LEU A 115 -0.45 -13.53 -14.35
N VAL A 116 -1.45 -13.29 -13.52
CA VAL A 116 -2.62 -14.16 -13.36
C VAL A 116 -3.89 -13.39 -13.77
N PRO A 117 -4.67 -13.88 -14.73
CA PRO A 117 -5.87 -13.20 -15.18
C PRO A 117 -7.00 -13.31 -14.15
N THR A 118 -7.69 -12.18 -13.93
CA THR A 118 -9.00 -12.14 -13.27
C THR A 118 -10.08 -12.74 -14.17
N ASP A 119 -11.32 -12.80 -13.68
CA ASP A 119 -12.48 -13.18 -14.50
C ASP A 119 -12.96 -12.01 -15.40
N GLU A 120 -14.06 -12.23 -16.11
CA GLU A 120 -14.68 -11.23 -17.02
C GLU A 120 -15.24 -9.99 -16.27
N ASN A 121 -15.48 -10.10 -14.98
CA ASN A 121 -15.91 -9.02 -14.09
C ASN A 121 -14.77 -8.44 -13.26
N TYR A 122 -13.55 -8.75 -13.63
CA TYR A 122 -12.32 -8.36 -12.93
C TYR A 122 -12.25 -8.87 -11.48
N GLN A 123 -12.87 -10.01 -11.18
CA GLN A 123 -12.83 -10.62 -9.85
C GLN A 123 -11.72 -11.68 -9.76
N ILE A 124 -11.30 -11.97 -8.54
CA ILE A 124 -10.22 -12.91 -8.23
C ILE A 124 -10.59 -14.33 -8.64
N CYS A 125 -9.71 -15.00 -9.38
CA CYS A 125 -9.77 -16.42 -9.67
C CYS A 125 -8.75 -17.17 -8.81
N LEU A 126 -9.15 -17.63 -7.62
CA LEU A 126 -8.24 -18.25 -6.65
C LEU A 126 -7.50 -19.46 -7.22
N ASP A 127 -8.19 -20.33 -7.96
CA ASP A 127 -7.61 -21.52 -8.60
C ASP A 127 -6.46 -21.18 -9.55
N LYS A 128 -6.57 -20.06 -10.27
CA LYS A 128 -5.50 -19.59 -11.17
C LYS A 128 -4.30 -19.06 -10.39
N ILE A 129 -4.55 -18.39 -9.24
CA ILE A 129 -3.47 -17.96 -8.36
C ILE A 129 -2.73 -19.18 -7.82
N GLU A 130 -3.46 -20.18 -7.32
CA GLU A 130 -2.88 -21.40 -6.76
C GLU A 130 -2.04 -22.17 -7.79
N GLN A 131 -2.53 -22.27 -9.04
CA GLN A 131 -1.80 -22.91 -10.14
C GLN A 131 -0.52 -22.17 -10.55
N ALA A 132 -0.44 -20.85 -10.31
CA ALA A 132 0.70 -20.02 -10.67
C ALA A 132 1.80 -20.01 -9.59
N ILE A 133 1.55 -20.58 -8.40
CA ILE A 133 2.53 -20.65 -7.31
C ILE A 133 3.63 -21.64 -7.65
N THR A 134 4.88 -21.19 -7.50
CA THR A 134 6.10 -22.01 -7.65
C THR A 134 6.95 -21.91 -6.38
N ASP A 135 8.05 -22.64 -6.31
CA ASP A 135 9.02 -22.57 -5.21
C ASP A 135 9.72 -21.19 -5.12
N LYS A 136 9.64 -20.38 -6.19
CA LYS A 136 10.19 -19.03 -6.25
C LYS A 136 9.19 -17.95 -5.83
N THR A 137 7.92 -18.29 -5.77
CA THR A 137 6.87 -17.32 -5.40
C THR A 137 7.08 -16.84 -3.96
N ARG A 138 7.01 -15.51 -3.75
CA ARG A 138 7.13 -14.89 -2.42
C ARG A 138 5.89 -14.14 -1.99
N ALA A 139 5.12 -13.62 -2.94
CA ALA A 139 3.92 -12.86 -2.62
C ALA A 139 2.84 -12.96 -3.69
N VAL A 140 1.60 -12.71 -3.27
CA VAL A 140 0.46 -12.40 -4.12
C VAL A 140 0.06 -10.95 -3.85
N VAL A 141 -0.13 -10.17 -4.91
CA VAL A 141 -0.55 -8.77 -4.83
C VAL A 141 -1.99 -8.62 -5.25
N THR A 142 -2.80 -8.03 -4.37
CA THR A 142 -4.14 -7.56 -4.67
C THR A 142 -4.19 -6.03 -4.57
N ILE A 143 -5.09 -5.41 -5.34
CA ILE A 143 -5.36 -3.96 -5.28
C ILE A 143 -6.87 -3.81 -5.17
N SER A 144 -7.37 -3.29 -4.05
CA SER A 144 -8.80 -3.17 -3.83
C SER A 144 -9.16 -1.87 -3.09
N PRO A 145 -9.95 -1.00 -3.70
CA PRO A 145 -10.44 -0.98 -5.10
C PRO A 145 -9.32 -1.00 -6.13
N ASN A 146 -9.52 -1.70 -7.24
CA ASN A 146 -8.47 -1.98 -8.22
C ASN A 146 -8.14 -0.78 -9.11
N ASN A 147 -6.87 -0.59 -9.36
CA ASN A 147 -6.34 0.24 -10.44
C ASN A 147 -5.76 -0.68 -11.54
N PRO A 148 -6.32 -0.71 -12.79
CA PRO A 148 -7.14 0.35 -13.39
C PRO A 148 -8.66 0.09 -13.45
N THR A 149 -9.16 -1.07 -13.03
CA THR A 149 -10.53 -1.51 -13.36
C THR A 149 -11.62 -0.88 -12.50
N GLY A 150 -11.30 -0.42 -11.29
CA GLY A 150 -12.26 0.04 -10.28
C GLY A 150 -12.99 -1.12 -9.57
N ALA A 151 -12.67 -2.36 -9.87
CA ALA A 151 -13.27 -3.51 -9.19
C ALA A 151 -12.93 -3.50 -7.69
N VAL A 152 -13.92 -3.78 -6.87
CA VAL A 152 -13.75 -3.99 -5.42
C VAL A 152 -13.85 -5.48 -5.17
N TYR A 153 -12.82 -6.04 -4.53
CA TYR A 153 -12.84 -7.46 -4.22
C TYR A 153 -13.69 -7.73 -2.98
N PRO A 154 -14.60 -8.71 -3.03
CA PRO A 154 -15.38 -9.12 -1.87
C PRO A 154 -14.50 -9.61 -0.73
N GLN A 155 -14.95 -9.41 0.52
CA GLN A 155 -14.27 -9.89 1.71
C GLN A 155 -13.88 -11.37 1.60
N ALA A 156 -14.80 -12.24 1.21
CA ALA A 156 -14.56 -13.68 1.09
C ALA A 156 -13.43 -14.01 0.11
N ALA A 157 -13.27 -13.23 -0.98
CA ALA A 157 -12.18 -13.42 -1.95
C ALA A 157 -10.82 -13.01 -1.36
N LEU A 158 -10.76 -11.86 -0.65
CA LEU A 158 -9.55 -11.42 0.02
C LEU A 158 -9.14 -12.34 1.17
N GLU A 159 -10.10 -12.86 1.94
CA GLU A 159 -9.86 -13.89 2.97
C GLU A 159 -9.30 -15.18 2.36
N ALA A 160 -9.83 -15.61 1.21
CA ALA A 160 -9.35 -16.81 0.53
C ALA A 160 -7.91 -16.64 0.02
N VAL A 161 -7.56 -15.49 -0.57
CA VAL A 161 -6.18 -15.18 -0.97
C VAL A 161 -5.27 -15.12 0.25
N ASN A 162 -5.70 -14.47 1.33
CA ASN A 162 -4.91 -14.36 2.55
C ASN A 162 -4.61 -15.73 3.14
N ARG A 163 -5.62 -16.59 3.26
CA ARG A 163 -5.48 -17.97 3.74
C ARG A 163 -4.52 -18.76 2.85
N LEU A 164 -4.69 -18.70 1.53
CA LEU A 164 -3.78 -19.36 0.58
C LEU A 164 -2.33 -18.91 0.79
N CYS A 165 -2.11 -17.60 0.97
CA CYS A 165 -0.77 -17.08 1.25
C CYS A 165 -0.21 -17.61 2.58
N CYS A 166 -0.99 -17.63 3.63
CA CYS A 166 -0.58 -18.19 4.93
C CYS A 166 -0.23 -19.69 4.82
N ASP A 167 -1.08 -20.49 4.18
CA ASP A 167 -0.88 -21.94 4.00
C ASP A 167 0.38 -22.27 3.18
N ARG A 168 0.70 -21.41 2.20
CA ARG A 168 1.88 -21.55 1.32
C ARG A 168 3.10 -20.77 1.80
N GLN A 169 3.04 -20.13 2.99
CA GLN A 169 4.10 -19.28 3.54
C GLN A 169 4.50 -18.10 2.65
N LEU A 170 3.57 -17.58 1.85
CA LEU A 170 3.70 -16.41 1.01
C LEU A 170 3.23 -15.15 1.76
N TYR A 171 3.61 -13.98 1.25
CA TYR A 171 3.02 -12.72 1.69
C TYR A 171 1.81 -12.35 0.85
N HIS A 172 0.75 -11.85 1.50
CA HIS A 172 -0.35 -11.17 0.84
C HIS A 172 -0.10 -9.67 0.93
N ILE A 173 0.21 -9.02 -0.20
CA ILE A 173 0.34 -7.57 -0.29
C ILE A 173 -0.98 -7.03 -0.82
N ASN A 174 -1.67 -6.17 -0.06
CA ASN A 174 -2.89 -5.51 -0.51
C ASN A 174 -2.68 -4.00 -0.61
N ASP A 175 -2.84 -3.44 -1.81
CA ASP A 175 -2.80 -2.00 -2.05
C ASP A 175 -4.19 -1.41 -1.86
N GLU A 176 -4.35 -0.55 -0.84
CA GLU A 176 -5.60 0.08 -0.43
C GLU A 176 -5.64 1.58 -0.75
N THR A 177 -4.85 2.02 -1.72
CA THR A 177 -4.77 3.44 -2.13
C THR A 177 -6.13 4.07 -2.43
N TYR A 178 -7.09 3.26 -2.85
CA TYR A 178 -8.45 3.71 -3.23
C TYR A 178 -9.54 3.27 -2.24
N GLU A 179 -9.22 2.96 -0.98
CA GLU A 179 -10.15 2.44 0.02
C GLU A 179 -11.46 3.25 0.18
N TYR A 180 -11.42 4.56 -0.03
CA TYR A 180 -12.58 5.45 0.05
C TYR A 180 -13.37 5.58 -1.26
N PHE A 181 -12.89 4.99 -2.37
CA PHE A 181 -13.51 5.14 -3.68
C PHE A 181 -14.39 3.92 -4.00
N THR A 182 -15.37 3.68 -3.14
CA THR A 182 -16.42 2.69 -3.34
C THR A 182 -17.75 3.38 -3.61
N TYR A 183 -18.59 2.77 -4.44
CA TYR A 183 -19.83 3.35 -4.89
C TYR A 183 -20.98 2.35 -4.78
N ASN A 184 -22.24 2.83 -4.86
CA ASN A 184 -23.45 2.00 -4.89
C ASN A 184 -23.59 1.05 -3.67
N GLY A 185 -23.10 1.46 -2.50
CA GLY A 185 -23.19 0.67 -1.28
C GLY A 185 -22.18 -0.48 -1.15
N VAL A 186 -21.26 -0.61 -2.11
CA VAL A 186 -20.15 -1.57 -2.00
C VAL A 186 -19.25 -1.16 -0.85
N GLN A 187 -18.91 -2.12 0.01
CA GLN A 187 -18.03 -1.89 1.16
C GLN A 187 -16.59 -2.33 0.83
N HIS A 188 -15.64 -1.49 1.21
CA HIS A 188 -14.23 -1.87 1.23
C HIS A 188 -13.96 -2.82 2.41
N PHE A 189 -13.10 -3.82 2.18
CA PHE A 189 -12.60 -4.71 3.23
C PHE A 189 -11.07 -4.73 3.19
N SER A 190 -10.44 -4.59 4.35
CA SER A 190 -9.00 -4.70 4.49
C SER A 190 -8.61 -6.09 5.00
N PRO A 191 -7.71 -6.83 4.30
CA PRO A 191 -7.19 -8.11 4.79
C PRO A 191 -6.44 -8.02 6.13
N GLY A 192 -6.04 -6.82 6.54
CA GLY A 192 -5.43 -6.59 7.86
C GLY A 192 -6.38 -6.83 9.03
N ALA A 193 -7.69 -6.85 8.79
CA ALA A 193 -8.68 -7.18 9.80
C ALA A 193 -8.86 -8.69 10.02
N ILE A 194 -8.18 -9.54 9.23
CA ILE A 194 -8.24 -11.01 9.39
C ILE A 194 -7.40 -11.39 10.63
N PRO A 195 -8.00 -12.03 11.66
CA PRO A 195 -7.35 -12.24 12.96
C PRO A 195 -6.02 -13.00 12.88
N ASP A 196 -5.94 -14.04 12.06
CA ASP A 196 -4.79 -14.96 12.00
C ASP A 196 -3.87 -14.67 10.79
N GLY A 197 -4.12 -13.58 10.04
CA GLY A 197 -3.38 -13.24 8.82
C GLY A 197 -2.20 -12.27 9.01
N SER A 198 -2.04 -11.70 10.20
CA SER A 198 -1.13 -10.57 10.44
C SER A 198 0.34 -10.83 10.13
N ASP A 199 0.83 -12.06 10.33
CA ASP A 199 2.23 -12.42 10.11
C ASP A 199 2.64 -12.50 8.62
N ARG A 200 1.68 -12.49 7.71
CA ARG A 200 1.90 -12.62 6.25
C ARG A 200 1.19 -11.56 5.43
N THR A 201 0.55 -10.58 6.07
CA THR A 201 -0.18 -9.53 5.39
C THR A 201 0.60 -8.22 5.42
N ILE A 202 0.77 -7.61 4.25
CA ILE A 202 1.37 -6.29 4.05
C ILE A 202 0.29 -5.40 3.42
N LEU A 203 -0.04 -4.30 4.07
CA LEU A 203 -1.03 -3.34 3.59
C LEU A 203 -0.35 -2.05 3.16
N LEU A 204 -0.80 -1.49 2.06
CA LEU A 204 -0.26 -0.26 1.51
C LEU A 204 -1.37 0.80 1.40
N TYR A 205 -1.10 1.98 1.92
CA TYR A 205 -2.03 3.10 1.94
C TYR A 205 -1.40 4.36 1.35
N SER A 206 -2.24 5.20 0.77
CA SER A 206 -1.80 6.48 0.20
C SER A 206 -2.72 7.61 0.59
N LEU A 207 -2.15 8.74 0.97
CA LEU A 207 -2.91 9.97 1.16
C LEU A 207 -3.08 10.77 -0.15
N SER A 208 -2.45 10.30 -1.23
CA SER A 208 -2.45 11.00 -2.53
C SER A 208 -3.84 11.20 -3.12
N LYS A 209 -4.76 10.23 -2.93
CA LYS A 209 -6.08 10.25 -3.56
C LYS A 209 -7.14 10.79 -2.60
N ALA A 210 -7.37 10.11 -1.47
CA ALA A 210 -8.42 10.49 -0.52
C ALA A 210 -8.26 11.92 0.01
N TYR A 211 -7.02 12.37 0.23
CA TYR A 211 -6.73 13.66 0.85
C TYR A 211 -6.17 14.72 -0.13
N GLY A 212 -6.07 14.41 -1.42
CA GLY A 212 -5.51 15.34 -2.40
C GLY A 212 -3.99 15.59 -2.26
N PHE A 213 -3.27 14.71 -1.58
CA PHE A 213 -1.83 14.85 -1.25
C PHE A 213 -0.89 14.25 -2.30
N ALA A 214 -1.28 14.20 -3.57
CA ALA A 214 -0.45 13.55 -4.58
C ALA A 214 0.97 14.11 -4.67
N SER A 215 1.13 15.43 -4.61
CA SER A 215 2.44 16.10 -4.64
C SER A 215 3.18 16.08 -3.28
N TRP A 216 2.48 15.82 -2.18
CA TRP A 216 3.06 15.81 -0.84
C TRP A 216 3.87 14.56 -0.56
N ARG A 217 3.71 13.53 -1.39
CA ARG A 217 4.44 12.26 -1.30
C ARG A 217 4.34 11.63 0.08
N ILE A 218 3.14 11.37 0.54
CA ILE A 218 2.87 10.75 1.84
C ILE A 218 1.94 9.54 1.70
N GLY A 219 2.25 8.49 2.39
CA GLY A 219 1.51 7.24 2.50
C GLY A 219 2.06 6.44 3.66
N TYR A 220 1.59 5.24 3.85
CA TYR A 220 2.08 4.36 4.89
C TYR A 220 1.85 2.89 4.53
N MET A 221 2.52 2.02 5.24
CA MET A 221 2.31 0.58 5.18
C MET A 221 2.10 0.02 6.58
N VAL A 222 1.33 -1.06 6.65
CA VAL A 222 1.24 -1.92 7.83
C VAL A 222 1.93 -3.23 7.47
N ILE A 223 2.88 -3.63 8.28
CA ILE A 223 3.72 -4.81 8.01
C ILE A 223 3.82 -5.71 9.24
N PRO A 224 4.08 -7.00 9.05
CA PRO A 224 4.49 -7.88 10.13
C PRO A 224 5.72 -7.35 10.88
N GLN A 225 5.73 -7.46 12.21
CA GLN A 225 6.80 -6.94 13.06
C GLN A 225 8.20 -7.47 12.68
N HIS A 226 8.29 -8.71 12.23
CA HIS A 226 9.58 -9.30 11.83
C HIS A 226 10.20 -8.64 10.59
N LEU A 227 9.41 -7.92 9.76
CA LEU A 227 9.90 -7.17 8.61
C LEU A 227 10.38 -5.75 8.97
N PHE A 228 10.06 -5.26 10.17
CA PHE A 228 10.31 -3.87 10.55
C PHE A 228 11.77 -3.44 10.35
N VAL A 229 12.71 -4.25 10.83
CA VAL A 229 14.14 -3.91 10.73
C VAL A 229 14.61 -3.85 9.27
N SER A 230 14.14 -4.77 8.43
CA SER A 230 14.48 -4.81 6.99
C SER A 230 13.91 -3.61 6.26
N VAL A 231 12.61 -3.34 6.43
CA VAL A 231 11.94 -2.17 5.82
C VAL A 231 12.57 -0.87 6.28
N LYS A 232 12.88 -0.73 7.58
CA LYS A 232 13.54 0.45 8.11
C LYS A 232 14.92 0.69 7.47
N LYS A 233 15.74 -0.35 7.31
CA LYS A 233 17.07 -0.24 6.66
C LYS A 233 16.94 0.15 5.19
N ILE A 234 15.98 -0.43 4.47
CA ILE A 234 15.73 -0.10 3.07
C ILE A 234 15.33 1.36 2.93
N GLN A 235 14.35 1.81 3.73
CA GLN A 235 13.88 3.19 3.69
C GLN A 235 14.95 4.20 4.08
N ASP A 236 15.73 3.90 5.13
CA ASP A 236 16.86 4.72 5.56
C ASP A 236 17.91 4.89 4.43
N THR A 237 18.21 3.80 3.72
CA THR A 237 19.17 3.81 2.61
C THR A 237 18.67 4.62 1.40
N ILE A 238 17.36 4.53 1.09
CA ILE A 238 16.79 5.16 -0.11
C ILE A 238 16.43 6.64 0.13
N LEU A 239 15.90 6.96 1.31
CA LEU A 239 15.26 8.25 1.57
C LEU A 239 15.63 8.87 2.94
N ILE A 240 16.17 8.09 3.88
CA ILE A 240 16.38 8.42 5.30
C ILE A 240 15.03 8.46 6.03
N CYS A 241 14.19 9.48 5.78
CA CYS A 241 12.84 9.57 6.32
C CYS A 241 11.88 10.19 5.29
N PRO A 242 10.57 9.91 5.35
CA PRO A 242 9.61 10.58 4.49
C PRO A 242 9.61 12.10 4.70
N PRO A 243 9.16 12.90 3.72
CA PRO A 243 9.14 14.36 3.85
C PRO A 243 8.46 14.80 5.15
N VAL A 244 9.23 15.44 6.05
CA VAL A 244 8.78 15.74 7.41
C VAL A 244 7.59 16.70 7.40
N ILE A 245 7.63 17.73 6.55
CA ILE A 245 6.53 18.68 6.38
C ILE A 245 5.20 18.01 5.97
N SER A 246 5.27 16.88 5.27
CA SER A 246 4.08 16.12 4.83
C SER A 246 3.51 15.22 5.92
N GLN A 247 4.23 15.06 7.03
CA GLN A 247 3.81 14.23 8.17
C GLN A 247 3.11 15.05 9.27
N TYR A 248 3.22 16.36 9.23
CA TYR A 248 2.57 17.31 10.11
C TYR A 248 1.20 17.71 9.56
#